data_4bfc625a35faf5a209aed6a9575e6fdf
#
_entry.id   4bfc625a35faf5a209aed6a9575e6fdf
#
_cell.length_a   1.000
_cell.length_b   1.000
_cell.length_c   1.000
_cell.angle_alpha   90.00
_cell.angle_beta   90.00
_cell.angle_gamma   90.00
#
_symmetry.space_group_name_H-M   'P 1'
#
loop_
_entity.id
_entity.type
_entity.pdbx_description
1 polymer ?
#
loop_
_entity_poly.entity_id
_entity_poly.type
_entity_poly.pdbx_seq_one_letter_code
_entity_poly.pdbx_strand_id
1 'polypeptide(L)'
;MNVIFFVNFFGGLAMFLFSMKVMSDNLHAVAGNEMKRFIKKLTNTPIKGVFVGTVVTGIVQSSSATTVMLIGLVNAGIMSLTQAVGVIMGANIGTTVTAQLIAFKIGHYAFSFVIIGVILLFIKKSKVMERWSLIILSFGLLFIALNVMSESVMPLRQSEAVKHALISLSSNPLLAILAGTIFTMVIQSSSAAIGIVIVLASNELIPIQGAMYLVFGDNIGTTITAWLASIGVNKTARRVALVHSMFNIIGTLVFTLLTYFGYYTHFVNILTPGDIFSGGNIPRFVANTHTYFNIINCIIFLPFANTLASLAYKIIKKDNSETLSTGEPKHLDFHLIQTADLAVEQSIKEMREMLKLVRRSLEVSMD
;
A
#
# COMPACT_ATOMS: atom_id res chain seq x y z
N MET A 1 9.91 -30.69 15.27
CA MET A 1 9.07 -29.48 15.34
C MET A 1 7.65 -29.91 15.71
N ASN A 2 7.13 -29.46 16.86
CA ASN A 2 5.84 -29.97 17.38
C ASN A 2 4.66 -29.34 16.59
N VAL A 3 3.61 -30.14 16.34
CA VAL A 3 2.35 -29.70 15.71
C VAL A 3 1.80 -28.44 16.39
N ILE A 4 1.96 -28.31 17.70
CA ILE A 4 1.55 -27.16 18.52
C ILE A 4 2.22 -25.85 18.04
N PHE A 5 3.50 -25.89 17.62
CA PHE A 5 4.17 -24.71 17.04
C PHE A 5 3.42 -24.18 15.81
N PHE A 6 3.13 -25.07 14.86
CA PHE A 6 2.43 -24.67 13.63
C PHE A 6 1.02 -24.14 13.94
N VAL A 7 0.28 -24.82 14.81
CA VAL A 7 -1.07 -24.41 15.20
C VAL A 7 -1.05 -23.03 15.84
N ASN A 8 -0.15 -22.77 16.77
CA ASN A 8 -0.06 -21.48 17.46
C ASN A 8 0.44 -20.37 16.52
N PHE A 9 1.48 -20.61 15.73
CA PHE A 9 2.00 -19.61 14.80
C PHE A 9 0.98 -19.25 13.71
N PHE A 10 0.44 -20.25 13.01
CA PHE A 10 -0.55 -20.00 11.96
C PHE A 10 -1.89 -19.55 12.52
N GLY A 11 -2.28 -19.99 13.72
CA GLY A 11 -3.44 -19.49 14.46
C GLY A 11 -3.27 -18.00 14.83
N GLY A 12 -2.10 -17.63 15.33
CA GLY A 12 -1.74 -16.22 15.59
C GLY A 12 -1.75 -15.40 14.31
N LEU A 13 -1.17 -15.92 13.23
CA LEU A 13 -1.19 -15.25 11.93
C LEU A 13 -2.61 -15.08 11.38
N ALA A 14 -3.45 -16.11 11.47
CA ALA A 14 -4.85 -16.04 11.04
C ALA A 14 -5.62 -14.99 11.85
N MET A 15 -5.43 -14.96 13.18
CA MET A 15 -6.03 -13.96 14.06
C MET A 15 -5.52 -12.54 13.74
N PHE A 16 -4.22 -12.39 13.43
CA PHE A 16 -3.63 -11.12 13.00
C PHE A 16 -4.27 -10.62 11.70
N LEU A 17 -4.33 -11.48 10.67
CA LEU A 17 -4.94 -11.16 9.38
C LEU A 17 -6.42 -10.81 9.51
N PHE A 18 -7.15 -11.57 10.31
CA PHE A 18 -8.56 -11.29 10.60
C PHE A 18 -8.73 -9.94 11.30
N SER A 19 -7.94 -9.66 12.32
CA SER A 19 -7.97 -8.39 13.05
C SER A 19 -7.65 -7.21 12.15
N MET A 20 -6.61 -7.31 11.31
CA MET A 20 -6.28 -6.29 10.31
C MET A 20 -7.41 -6.07 9.32
N LYS A 21 -8.02 -7.14 8.83
CA LYS A 21 -9.15 -7.05 7.91
C LYS A 21 -10.35 -6.34 8.55
N VAL A 22 -10.78 -6.78 9.73
CA VAL A 22 -11.92 -6.17 10.44
C VAL A 22 -11.65 -4.70 10.76
N MET A 23 -10.43 -4.37 11.20
CA MET A 23 -10.03 -2.98 11.46
C MET A 23 -10.10 -2.13 10.18
N SER A 24 -9.51 -2.60 9.09
CA SER A 24 -9.49 -1.92 7.80
C SER A 24 -10.90 -1.74 7.22
N ASP A 25 -11.72 -2.79 7.19
CA ASP A 25 -13.10 -2.74 6.66
C ASP A 25 -13.95 -1.72 7.41
N ASN A 26 -13.81 -1.64 8.75
CA ASN A 26 -14.56 -0.69 9.57
C ASN A 26 -14.01 0.74 9.47
N LEU A 27 -12.69 0.94 9.38
CA LEU A 27 -12.09 2.25 9.10
C LEU A 27 -12.56 2.77 7.74
N HIS A 28 -12.52 1.91 6.71
CA HIS A 28 -13.02 2.26 5.38
C HIS A 28 -14.51 2.62 5.39
N ALA A 29 -15.31 1.88 6.16
CA ALA A 29 -16.74 2.13 6.28
C ALA A 29 -17.08 3.42 7.07
N VAL A 30 -16.23 3.83 8.03
CA VAL A 30 -16.35 5.12 8.74
C VAL A 30 -15.91 6.27 7.84
N ALA A 31 -14.83 6.08 7.06
CA ALA A 31 -14.33 7.10 6.14
C ALA A 31 -15.29 7.40 4.96
N GLY A 32 -16.11 6.42 4.57
CA GLY A 32 -17.22 6.59 3.64
C GLY A 32 -16.86 6.94 2.19
N ASN A 33 -17.87 7.36 1.41
CA ASN A 33 -17.73 7.73 -0.01
C ASN A 33 -16.96 9.05 -0.25
N GLU A 34 -16.71 9.83 0.81
CA GLU A 34 -15.98 11.10 0.72
C GLU A 34 -14.55 10.88 0.21
N MET A 35 -13.98 9.68 0.41
CA MET A 35 -12.65 9.31 -0.02
C MET A 35 -12.47 9.42 -1.54
N LYS A 36 -13.43 8.90 -2.33
CA LYS A 36 -13.41 9.00 -3.81
C LYS A 36 -13.47 10.45 -4.27
N ARG A 37 -14.33 11.25 -3.60
CA ARG A 37 -14.47 12.68 -3.88
C ARG A 37 -13.19 13.45 -3.53
N PHE A 38 -12.55 13.06 -2.41
CA PHE A 38 -11.29 13.66 -1.94
C PHE A 38 -10.16 13.42 -2.94
N ILE A 39 -9.99 12.18 -3.43
CA ILE A 39 -9.00 11.86 -4.45
C ILE A 39 -9.27 12.66 -5.71
N LYS A 40 -10.50 12.65 -6.25
CA LYS A 40 -10.83 13.34 -7.51
C LYS A 40 -10.59 14.85 -7.44
N LYS A 41 -10.93 15.50 -6.32
CA LYS A 41 -10.94 16.98 -6.19
C LYS A 41 -9.57 17.57 -5.84
N LEU A 42 -8.70 16.82 -5.16
CA LEU A 42 -7.47 17.34 -4.56
C LEU A 42 -6.17 16.82 -5.19
N THR A 43 -6.23 16.07 -6.31
CA THR A 43 -5.03 15.47 -6.92
C THR A 43 -4.57 16.17 -8.20
N ASN A 44 -4.81 17.46 -8.33
CA ASN A 44 -4.46 18.21 -9.55
C ASN A 44 -2.95 18.44 -9.74
N THR A 45 -2.12 18.16 -8.74
CA THR A 45 -0.65 18.14 -8.84
C THR A 45 -0.08 16.89 -8.17
N PRO A 46 1.11 16.39 -8.60
CA PRO A 46 1.75 15.24 -7.96
C PRO A 46 1.97 15.42 -6.45
N ILE A 47 2.35 16.61 -5.99
CA ILE A 47 2.56 16.92 -4.57
C ILE A 47 1.25 16.74 -3.77
N LYS A 48 0.15 17.31 -4.26
CA LYS A 48 -1.16 17.12 -3.64
C LYS A 48 -1.60 15.66 -3.71
N GLY A 49 -1.24 14.96 -4.81
CA GLY A 49 -1.44 13.52 -4.95
C GLY A 49 -0.75 12.74 -3.83
N VAL A 50 0.51 13.06 -3.51
CA VAL A 50 1.24 12.43 -2.39
C VAL A 50 0.50 12.64 -1.07
N PHE A 51 0.11 13.87 -0.76
CA PHE A 51 -0.61 14.15 0.48
C PHE A 51 -1.93 13.37 0.56
N VAL A 52 -2.74 13.42 -0.50
CA VAL A 52 -4.02 12.71 -0.58
C VAL A 52 -3.82 11.20 -0.48
N GLY A 53 -2.86 10.64 -1.23
CA GLY A 53 -2.53 9.22 -1.18
C GLY A 53 -2.11 8.76 0.21
N THR A 54 -1.29 9.56 0.90
CA THR A 54 -0.84 9.28 2.27
C THR A 54 -2.02 9.27 3.25
N VAL A 55 -2.85 10.31 3.22
CA VAL A 55 -4.00 10.43 4.14
C VAL A 55 -5.03 9.33 3.87
N VAL A 56 -5.40 9.14 2.60
CA VAL A 56 -6.38 8.12 2.20
C VAL A 56 -5.92 6.74 2.61
N THR A 57 -4.69 6.35 2.25
CA THR A 57 -4.18 5.02 2.57
C THR A 57 -3.94 4.85 4.06
N GLY A 58 -3.47 5.89 4.76
CA GLY A 58 -3.32 5.86 6.21
C GLY A 58 -4.63 5.65 6.97
N ILE A 59 -5.75 6.21 6.45
CA ILE A 59 -7.09 6.01 7.03
C ILE A 59 -7.67 4.65 6.61
N VAL A 60 -7.61 4.33 5.32
CA VAL A 60 -8.17 3.06 4.78
C VAL A 60 -7.35 1.84 5.21
N GLN A 61 -6.08 2.04 5.57
CA GLN A 61 -5.15 0.97 5.95
C GLN A 61 -4.95 -0.08 4.83
N SER A 62 -5.13 0.33 3.55
CA SER A 62 -5.01 -0.54 2.38
C SER A 62 -4.52 0.24 1.17
N SER A 63 -3.23 0.11 0.85
CA SER A 63 -2.64 0.64 -0.39
C SER A 63 -3.18 -0.07 -1.62
N SER A 64 -3.50 -1.35 -1.50
CA SER A 64 -4.13 -2.13 -2.57
C SER A 64 -5.48 -1.54 -2.96
N ALA A 65 -6.35 -1.25 -1.99
CA ALA A 65 -7.65 -0.62 -2.25
C ALA A 65 -7.47 0.77 -2.90
N THR A 66 -6.53 1.58 -2.41
CA THR A 66 -6.21 2.88 -2.99
C THR A 66 -5.73 2.75 -4.43
N THR A 67 -4.80 1.81 -4.71
CA THR A 67 -4.26 1.60 -6.07
C THR A 67 -5.29 1.05 -7.03
N VAL A 68 -6.15 0.11 -6.60
CA VAL A 68 -7.27 -0.39 -7.42
C VAL A 68 -8.23 0.74 -7.77
N MET A 69 -8.54 1.61 -6.81
CA MET A 69 -9.36 2.79 -7.06
C MET A 69 -8.70 3.74 -8.08
N LEU A 70 -7.38 3.96 -7.99
CA LEU A 70 -6.64 4.77 -8.96
C LEU A 70 -6.68 4.17 -10.36
N ILE A 71 -6.46 2.85 -10.48
CA ILE A 71 -6.58 2.13 -11.74
C ILE A 71 -7.96 2.36 -12.36
N GLY A 72 -9.03 2.26 -11.55
CA GLY A 72 -10.40 2.55 -12.00
C GLY A 72 -10.60 4.00 -12.45
N LEU A 73 -10.09 4.99 -11.70
CA LEU A 73 -10.20 6.42 -12.05
C LEU A 73 -9.42 6.75 -13.34
N VAL A 74 -8.23 6.19 -13.49
CA VAL A 74 -7.41 6.37 -14.71
C VAL A 74 -8.05 5.64 -15.89
N ASN A 75 -8.60 4.44 -15.69
CA ASN A 75 -9.32 3.70 -16.72
C ASN A 75 -10.56 4.44 -17.23
N ALA A 76 -11.26 5.12 -16.33
CA ALA A 76 -12.43 5.95 -16.66
C ALA A 76 -12.07 7.33 -17.24
N GLY A 77 -10.78 7.66 -17.42
CA GLY A 77 -10.33 8.98 -17.90
C GLY A 77 -10.55 10.14 -16.92
N ILE A 78 -10.92 9.85 -15.67
CA ILE A 78 -11.19 10.87 -14.63
C ILE A 78 -9.88 11.43 -14.06
N MET A 79 -8.79 10.67 -14.15
CA MET A 79 -7.47 11.03 -13.63
C MET A 79 -6.39 10.69 -14.66
N SER A 80 -5.42 11.58 -14.82
CA SER A 80 -4.24 11.33 -15.66
C SER A 80 -3.24 10.40 -14.95
N LEU A 81 -2.38 9.73 -15.74
CA LEU A 81 -1.30 8.90 -15.19
C LEU A 81 -0.38 9.70 -14.27
N THR A 82 0.01 10.92 -14.64
CA THR A 82 0.90 11.78 -13.83
C THR A 82 0.29 12.13 -12.47
N GLN A 83 -1.00 12.40 -12.42
CA GLN A 83 -1.71 12.61 -11.14
C GLN A 83 -1.69 11.34 -10.29
N ALA A 84 -1.93 10.19 -10.92
CA ALA A 84 -1.91 8.89 -10.24
C ALA A 84 -0.52 8.56 -9.66
N VAL A 85 0.59 8.96 -10.31
CA VAL A 85 1.95 8.78 -9.79
C VAL A 85 2.11 9.36 -8.39
N GLY A 86 1.66 10.61 -8.18
CA GLY A 86 1.73 11.24 -6.85
C GLY A 86 0.93 10.46 -5.80
N VAL A 87 -0.29 10.03 -6.15
CA VAL A 87 -1.14 9.28 -5.21
C VAL A 87 -0.55 7.90 -4.89
N ILE A 88 0.09 7.23 -5.85
CA ILE A 88 0.82 5.97 -5.63
C ILE A 88 1.95 6.17 -4.61
N MET A 89 2.79 7.19 -4.81
CA MET A 89 3.88 7.51 -3.88
C MET A 89 3.33 7.77 -2.47
N GLY A 90 2.26 8.55 -2.36
CA GLY A 90 1.58 8.81 -1.10
C GLY A 90 0.96 7.56 -0.49
N ALA A 91 0.37 6.67 -1.29
CA ALA A 91 -0.20 5.42 -0.80
C ALA A 91 0.86 4.50 -0.17
N ASN A 92 2.06 4.45 -0.74
CA ASN A 92 3.18 3.74 -0.13
C ASN A 92 3.56 4.32 1.25
N ILE A 93 3.62 5.66 1.38
CA ILE A 93 3.84 6.31 2.68
C ILE A 93 2.69 5.97 3.65
N GLY A 94 1.43 6.09 3.21
CA GLY A 94 0.25 5.81 4.03
C GLY A 94 0.21 4.39 4.59
N THR A 95 0.71 3.40 3.84
CA THR A 95 0.82 2.01 4.30
C THR A 95 1.72 1.87 5.52
N THR A 96 2.73 2.74 5.66
CA THR A 96 3.67 2.65 6.80
C THR A 96 3.03 2.98 8.14
N VAL A 97 1.89 3.65 8.15
CA VAL A 97 1.11 3.93 9.39
C VAL A 97 0.79 2.63 10.11
N THR A 98 0.42 1.57 9.37
CA THR A 98 0.18 0.24 9.96
C THR A 98 1.44 -0.32 10.64
N ALA A 99 2.60 -0.23 9.97
CA ALA A 99 3.87 -0.68 10.54
C ALA A 99 4.19 0.08 11.84
N GLN A 100 3.93 1.39 11.87
CA GLN A 100 4.11 2.21 13.07
C GLN A 100 3.15 1.80 14.19
N LEU A 101 1.89 1.49 13.86
CA LEU A 101 0.91 0.99 14.84
C LEU A 101 1.37 -0.35 15.44
N ILE A 102 1.81 -1.30 14.60
CA ILE A 102 2.31 -2.61 15.03
C ILE A 102 3.55 -2.47 15.94
N ALA A 103 4.39 -1.47 15.68
CA ALA A 103 5.62 -1.24 16.44
C ALA A 103 5.41 -0.62 17.84
N PHE A 104 4.18 -0.24 18.18
CA PHE A 104 3.91 0.20 19.55
C PHE A 104 4.02 -0.98 20.52
N LYS A 105 4.77 -0.81 21.60
CA LYS A 105 4.88 -1.80 22.69
C LYS A 105 3.63 -1.77 23.59
N ILE A 106 2.43 -1.91 23.01
CA ILE A 106 1.14 -1.88 23.75
C ILE A 106 0.61 -3.29 24.05
N GLY A 107 1.41 -4.34 23.81
CA GLY A 107 0.97 -5.72 24.04
C GLY A 107 0.42 -5.97 25.45
N HIS A 108 0.97 -5.28 26.48
CA HIS A 108 0.45 -5.37 27.84
C HIS A 108 -0.98 -4.81 28.01
N TYR A 109 -1.38 -3.86 27.17
CA TYR A 109 -2.71 -3.24 27.20
C TYR A 109 -3.68 -3.86 26.18
N ALA A 110 -3.24 -4.89 25.45
CA ALA A 110 -4.04 -5.49 24.39
C ALA A 110 -5.42 -5.95 24.86
N PHE A 111 -5.49 -6.61 26.02
CA PHE A 111 -6.76 -7.02 26.64
C PHE A 111 -7.67 -5.86 27.03
N SER A 112 -7.10 -4.71 27.41
CA SER A 112 -7.90 -3.53 27.73
C SER A 112 -8.65 -3.02 26.50
N PHE A 113 -8.02 -3.01 25.32
CA PHE A 113 -8.69 -2.68 24.06
C PHE A 113 -9.77 -3.70 23.71
N VAL A 114 -9.53 -5.00 23.93
CA VAL A 114 -10.54 -6.05 23.71
C VAL A 114 -11.74 -5.81 24.62
N ILE A 115 -11.53 -5.58 25.91
CA ILE A 115 -12.59 -5.34 26.89
C ILE A 115 -13.42 -4.12 26.49
N ILE A 116 -12.75 -2.98 26.20
CA ILE A 116 -13.42 -1.75 25.78
C ILE A 116 -14.21 -1.98 24.50
N GLY A 117 -13.60 -2.61 23.50
CA GLY A 117 -14.26 -2.90 22.23
C GLY A 117 -15.50 -3.77 22.37
N VAL A 118 -15.44 -4.82 23.21
CA VAL A 118 -16.55 -5.71 23.50
C VAL A 118 -17.66 -4.96 24.24
N ILE A 119 -17.35 -4.22 25.31
CA ILE A 119 -18.32 -3.43 26.05
C ILE A 119 -19.06 -2.46 25.11
N LEU A 120 -18.32 -1.70 24.30
CA LEU A 120 -18.90 -0.77 23.34
C LEU A 120 -19.77 -1.48 22.30
N LEU A 121 -19.42 -2.71 21.89
CA LEU A 121 -20.19 -3.50 20.96
C LEU A 121 -21.54 -3.94 21.53
N PHE A 122 -21.59 -4.28 22.83
CA PHE A 122 -22.84 -4.67 23.50
C PHE A 122 -23.78 -3.49 23.80
N ILE A 123 -23.24 -2.31 24.09
CA ILE A 123 -24.03 -1.09 24.40
C ILE A 123 -24.29 -0.23 23.15
N LYS A 124 -23.89 -0.68 21.96
CA LYS A 124 -24.02 0.09 20.72
C LYS A 124 -25.43 0.60 20.48
N LYS A 125 -25.54 1.90 20.15
CA LYS A 125 -26.82 2.58 19.82
C LYS A 125 -26.89 2.97 18.33
N SER A 126 -25.77 2.86 17.58
CA SER A 126 -25.69 3.25 16.19
C SER A 126 -24.67 2.39 15.42
N LYS A 127 -24.83 2.34 14.07
CA LYS A 127 -23.85 1.67 13.19
C LYS A 127 -22.45 2.28 13.27
N VAL A 128 -22.34 3.58 13.50
CA VAL A 128 -21.07 4.27 13.67
C VAL A 128 -20.36 3.78 14.94
N MET A 129 -21.11 3.70 16.04
CA MET A 129 -20.60 3.17 17.31
C MET A 129 -20.18 1.70 17.19
N GLU A 130 -20.95 0.89 16.46
CA GLU A 130 -20.58 -0.50 16.15
C GLU A 130 -19.24 -0.60 15.42
N ARG A 131 -19.02 0.24 14.41
CA ARG A 131 -17.77 0.27 13.65
C ARG A 131 -16.57 0.66 14.53
N TRP A 132 -16.71 1.70 15.35
CA TRP A 132 -15.67 2.09 16.29
C TRP A 132 -15.38 1.00 17.33
N SER A 133 -16.42 0.30 17.81
CA SER A 133 -16.24 -0.85 18.70
C SER A 133 -15.41 -1.95 18.06
N LEU A 134 -15.70 -2.28 16.80
CA LEU A 134 -14.94 -3.29 16.03
C LEU A 134 -13.51 -2.84 15.74
N ILE A 135 -13.25 -1.57 15.49
CA ILE A 135 -11.90 -1.03 15.30
C ILE A 135 -11.09 -1.22 16.60
N ILE A 136 -11.65 -0.82 17.73
CA ILE A 136 -10.98 -0.92 19.05
C ILE A 136 -10.72 -2.39 19.41
N LEU A 137 -11.72 -3.25 19.23
CA LEU A 137 -11.62 -4.68 19.47
C LEU A 137 -10.53 -5.31 18.61
N SER A 138 -10.57 -5.04 17.30
CA SER A 138 -9.60 -5.59 16.36
C SER A 138 -8.18 -5.10 16.64
N PHE A 139 -8.01 -3.86 17.09
CA PHE A 139 -6.74 -3.33 17.51
C PHE A 139 -6.16 -4.13 18.69
N GLY A 140 -6.97 -4.45 19.68
CA GLY A 140 -6.53 -5.32 20.79
C GLY A 140 -6.19 -6.73 20.34
N LEU A 141 -7.03 -7.36 19.51
CA LEU A 141 -6.81 -8.70 18.98
C LEU A 141 -5.53 -8.79 18.12
N LEU A 142 -5.18 -7.72 17.39
CA LEU A 142 -3.95 -7.63 16.61
C LEU A 142 -2.71 -7.81 17.49
N PHE A 143 -2.63 -7.13 18.64
CA PHE A 143 -1.51 -7.26 19.55
C PHE A 143 -1.46 -8.62 20.28
N ILE A 144 -2.62 -9.19 20.61
CA ILE A 144 -2.69 -10.56 21.13
C ILE A 144 -2.13 -11.54 20.10
N ALA A 145 -2.53 -11.40 18.84
CA ALA A 145 -2.03 -12.22 17.76
C ALA A 145 -0.51 -12.13 17.57
N LEU A 146 0.05 -10.93 17.64
CA LEU A 146 1.51 -10.73 17.60
C LEU A 146 2.23 -11.39 18.78
N ASN A 147 1.67 -11.31 19.98
CA ASN A 147 2.23 -11.98 21.14
C ASN A 147 2.20 -13.50 20.96
N VAL A 148 1.08 -14.09 20.53
CA VAL A 148 0.95 -15.53 20.23
C VAL A 148 1.96 -15.98 19.19
N MET A 149 2.13 -15.21 18.10
CA MET A 149 3.15 -15.49 17.09
C MET A 149 4.56 -15.44 17.67
N SER A 150 4.86 -14.39 18.46
CA SER A 150 6.19 -14.21 19.08
C SER A 150 6.53 -15.35 20.03
N GLU A 151 5.60 -15.75 20.90
CA GLU A 151 5.78 -16.88 21.82
C GLU A 151 5.97 -18.21 21.06
N SER A 152 5.23 -18.39 19.96
CA SER A 152 5.32 -19.60 19.13
C SER A 152 6.69 -19.77 18.50
N VAL A 153 7.37 -18.69 18.09
CA VAL A 153 8.68 -18.79 17.44
C VAL A 153 9.86 -18.88 18.43
N MET A 154 9.63 -18.62 19.72
CA MET A 154 10.68 -18.73 20.75
C MET A 154 11.45 -20.06 20.73
N PRO A 155 10.81 -21.24 20.61
CA PRO A 155 11.53 -22.51 20.57
C PRO A 155 12.47 -22.64 19.36
N LEU A 156 12.21 -21.90 18.26
CA LEU A 156 13.08 -21.92 17.08
C LEU A 156 14.45 -21.30 17.35
N ARG A 157 14.54 -20.38 18.33
CA ARG A 157 15.82 -19.79 18.76
C ARG A 157 16.81 -20.85 19.28
N GLN A 158 16.29 -21.97 19.81
CA GLN A 158 17.09 -23.06 20.35
C GLN A 158 17.53 -24.06 19.26
N SER A 159 16.97 -24.00 18.07
CA SER A 159 17.33 -24.83 16.93
C SER A 159 18.39 -24.14 16.07
N GLU A 160 19.66 -24.51 16.28
CA GLU A 160 20.76 -23.95 15.49
C GLU A 160 20.56 -24.15 13.98
N ALA A 161 19.99 -25.26 13.53
CA ALA A 161 19.72 -25.53 12.14
C ALA A 161 18.71 -24.51 11.54
N VAL A 162 17.61 -24.22 12.25
CA VAL A 162 16.60 -23.25 11.82
C VAL A 162 17.18 -21.84 11.86
N LYS A 163 17.89 -21.49 12.92
CA LYS A 163 18.53 -20.18 13.07
C LYS A 163 19.54 -19.95 11.94
N HIS A 164 20.42 -20.88 11.67
CA HIS A 164 21.38 -20.81 10.57
C HIS A 164 20.70 -20.66 9.21
N ALA A 165 19.64 -21.41 8.94
CA ALA A 165 18.89 -21.31 7.68
C ALA A 165 18.26 -19.92 7.51
N LEU A 166 17.60 -19.39 8.54
CA LEU A 166 16.97 -18.08 8.51
C LEU A 166 17.99 -16.94 8.38
N ILE A 167 19.08 -17.00 9.15
CA ILE A 167 20.18 -16.03 9.07
C ILE A 167 20.84 -16.08 7.69
N SER A 168 21.14 -17.27 7.16
CA SER A 168 21.78 -17.41 5.84
C SER A 168 20.90 -16.84 4.74
N LEU A 169 19.58 -17.13 4.77
CA LEU A 169 18.62 -16.56 3.82
C LEU A 169 18.55 -15.04 3.92
N SER A 170 18.42 -14.51 5.14
CA SER A 170 18.18 -13.10 5.37
C SER A 170 19.42 -12.23 5.32
N SER A 171 20.62 -12.81 5.50
CA SER A 171 21.90 -12.09 5.36
C SER A 171 22.30 -11.86 3.90
N ASN A 172 21.76 -12.65 2.97
CA ASN A 172 21.94 -12.39 1.54
C ASN A 172 20.89 -11.39 1.07
N PRO A 173 21.29 -10.16 0.63
CA PRO A 173 20.34 -9.12 0.25
C PRO A 173 19.34 -9.57 -0.83
N LEU A 174 19.83 -10.27 -1.87
CA LEU A 174 19.00 -10.69 -2.98
C LEU A 174 17.96 -11.74 -2.55
N LEU A 175 18.40 -12.74 -1.77
CA LEU A 175 17.50 -13.78 -1.27
C LEU A 175 16.47 -13.23 -0.30
N ALA A 176 16.86 -12.32 0.58
CA ALA A 176 15.94 -11.68 1.51
C ALA A 176 14.89 -10.81 0.78
N ILE A 177 15.31 -10.00 -0.20
CA ILE A 177 14.39 -9.21 -1.02
C ILE A 177 13.43 -10.13 -1.78
N LEU A 178 13.94 -11.18 -2.40
CA LEU A 178 13.12 -12.14 -3.14
C LEU A 178 12.13 -12.85 -2.21
N ALA A 179 12.57 -13.28 -1.03
CA ALA A 179 11.71 -13.91 -0.03
C ALA A 179 10.60 -12.96 0.44
N GLY A 180 10.93 -11.71 0.79
CA GLY A 180 9.95 -10.68 1.15
C GLY A 180 8.96 -10.40 0.01
N THR A 181 9.46 -10.31 -1.23
CA THR A 181 8.63 -10.11 -2.43
C THR A 181 7.63 -11.25 -2.62
N ILE A 182 8.11 -12.50 -2.67
CA ILE A 182 7.26 -13.68 -2.89
C ILE A 182 6.25 -13.83 -1.75
N PHE A 183 6.71 -13.66 -0.52
CA PHE A 183 5.85 -13.78 0.66
C PHE A 183 4.68 -12.79 0.60
N THR A 184 4.96 -11.52 0.28
CA THR A 184 3.94 -10.48 0.19
C THR A 184 3.03 -10.67 -1.03
N MET A 185 3.56 -11.14 -2.17
CA MET A 185 2.75 -11.52 -3.33
C MET A 185 1.72 -12.61 -3.01
N VAL A 186 2.11 -13.59 -2.19
CA VAL A 186 1.23 -14.70 -1.79
C VAL A 186 0.18 -14.25 -0.78
N ILE A 187 0.59 -13.54 0.28
CA ILE A 187 -0.31 -13.09 1.35
C ILE A 187 -1.14 -11.87 0.93
N GLN A 188 -0.65 -11.08 -0.02
CA GLN A 188 -1.27 -9.82 -0.49
C GLN A 188 -1.54 -8.81 0.64
N SER A 189 -0.72 -8.85 1.69
CA SER A 189 -0.81 -7.98 2.86
C SER A 189 0.58 -7.59 3.36
N SER A 190 1.02 -6.38 3.01
CA SER A 190 2.27 -5.81 3.52
C SER A 190 2.27 -5.65 5.04
N SER A 191 1.12 -5.33 5.64
CA SER A 191 1.00 -5.25 7.10
C SER A 191 1.30 -6.58 7.78
N ALA A 192 0.85 -7.70 7.19
CA ALA A 192 1.14 -9.05 7.71
C ALA A 192 2.61 -9.39 7.52
N ALA A 193 3.19 -9.08 6.37
CA ALA A 193 4.60 -9.30 6.10
C ALA A 193 5.48 -8.56 7.10
N ILE A 194 5.23 -7.25 7.31
CA ILE A 194 5.94 -6.45 8.30
C ILE A 194 5.75 -7.00 9.72
N GLY A 195 4.54 -7.42 10.09
CA GLY A 195 4.28 -8.03 11.40
C GLY A 195 5.15 -9.27 11.64
N ILE A 196 5.25 -10.16 10.66
CA ILE A 196 6.11 -11.35 10.74
C ILE A 196 7.58 -10.97 10.80
N VAL A 197 8.04 -10.02 9.98
CA VAL A 197 9.43 -9.53 10.04
C VAL A 197 9.77 -8.97 11.42
N ILE A 198 8.86 -8.19 12.01
CA ILE A 198 9.02 -7.67 13.39
C ILE A 198 9.13 -8.82 14.39
N VAL A 199 8.26 -9.84 14.30
CA VAL A 199 8.30 -11.01 15.20
C VAL A 199 9.62 -11.76 15.06
N LEU A 200 10.07 -12.05 13.84
CA LEU A 200 11.32 -12.79 13.60
C LEU A 200 12.54 -11.99 14.06
N ALA A 201 12.61 -10.71 13.75
CA ALA A 201 13.71 -9.85 14.17
C ALA A 201 13.74 -9.66 15.70
N SER A 202 12.59 -9.44 16.35
CA SER A 202 12.49 -9.28 17.81
C SER A 202 12.87 -10.55 18.57
N ASN A 203 12.71 -11.72 17.93
CA ASN A 203 13.15 -12.99 18.49
C ASN A 203 14.56 -13.40 18.03
N GLU A 204 15.35 -12.49 17.44
CA GLU A 204 16.73 -12.71 16.99
C GLU A 204 16.90 -13.91 16.00
N LEU A 205 15.82 -14.25 15.29
CA LEU A 205 15.82 -15.30 14.27
C LEU A 205 16.38 -14.82 12.94
N ILE A 206 16.35 -13.51 12.70
CA ILE A 206 16.94 -12.85 11.53
C ILE A 206 17.75 -11.62 12.00
N PRO A 207 18.87 -11.29 11.33
CA PRO A 207 19.63 -10.08 11.62
C PRO A 207 18.86 -8.83 11.20
N ILE A 208 19.18 -7.70 11.81
CA ILE A 208 18.52 -6.41 11.55
C ILE A 208 18.60 -6.01 10.06
N GLN A 209 19.75 -6.18 9.42
CA GLN A 209 19.91 -5.90 8.00
C GLN A 209 19.05 -6.82 7.14
N GLY A 210 18.92 -8.11 7.54
CA GLY A 210 18.02 -9.06 6.89
C GLY A 210 16.56 -8.64 6.98
N ALA A 211 16.13 -8.13 8.14
CA ALA A 211 14.80 -7.56 8.31
C ALA A 211 14.57 -6.36 7.37
N MET A 212 15.57 -5.48 7.20
CA MET A 212 15.50 -4.35 6.25
C MET A 212 15.32 -4.83 4.80
N TYR A 213 16.09 -5.83 4.36
CA TYR A 213 15.97 -6.39 3.00
C TYR A 213 14.63 -7.07 2.78
N LEU A 214 14.08 -7.77 3.78
CA LEU A 214 12.72 -8.35 3.72
C LEU A 214 11.66 -7.25 3.55
N VAL A 215 11.79 -6.13 4.28
CA VAL A 215 10.90 -4.95 4.14
C VAL A 215 10.99 -4.34 2.75
N PHE A 216 12.18 -4.26 2.15
CA PHE A 216 12.32 -3.77 0.77
C PHE A 216 11.64 -4.70 -0.23
N GLY A 217 11.77 -6.02 -0.03
CA GLY A 217 11.06 -7.02 -0.83
C GLY A 217 9.54 -6.93 -0.68
N ASP A 218 9.03 -6.69 0.53
CA ASP A 218 7.61 -6.47 0.81
C ASP A 218 7.04 -5.32 -0.05
N ASN A 219 7.75 -4.20 -0.14
CA ASN A 219 7.32 -3.08 -0.99
C ASN A 219 7.18 -3.46 -2.48
N ILE A 220 8.09 -4.29 -3.02
CA ILE A 220 7.96 -4.82 -4.39
C ILE A 220 6.75 -5.76 -4.47
N GLY A 221 6.62 -6.70 -3.53
CA GLY A 221 5.56 -7.71 -3.51
C GLY A 221 4.16 -7.10 -3.46
N THR A 222 3.99 -5.99 -2.75
CA THR A 222 2.72 -5.26 -2.67
C THR A 222 2.19 -4.82 -4.04
N THR A 223 3.06 -4.61 -5.02
CA THR A 223 2.67 -4.15 -6.37
C THR A 223 1.88 -5.18 -7.17
N ILE A 224 1.89 -6.46 -6.78
CA ILE A 224 1.15 -7.52 -7.47
C ILE A 224 -0.35 -7.23 -7.52
N THR A 225 -0.91 -6.62 -6.48
CA THR A 225 -2.34 -6.28 -6.42
C THR A 225 -2.73 -5.27 -7.51
N ALA A 226 -1.83 -4.32 -7.83
CA ALA A 226 -2.02 -3.39 -8.93
C ALA A 226 -2.00 -4.10 -10.29
N TRP A 227 -1.10 -5.06 -10.49
CA TRP A 227 -1.04 -5.85 -11.70
C TRP A 227 -2.29 -6.72 -11.88
N LEU A 228 -2.75 -7.38 -10.82
CA LEU A 228 -3.99 -8.17 -10.86
C LEU A 228 -5.20 -7.29 -11.20
N ALA A 229 -5.31 -6.11 -10.58
CA ALA A 229 -6.37 -5.14 -10.88
C ALA A 229 -6.26 -4.52 -12.28
N SER A 230 -5.10 -4.62 -12.92
CA SER A 230 -4.85 -4.10 -14.27
C SER A 230 -5.22 -5.09 -15.38
N ILE A 231 -5.67 -6.28 -15.04
CA ILE A 231 -6.13 -7.28 -16.02
C ILE A 231 -7.47 -6.83 -16.61
N GLY A 232 -7.57 -6.81 -17.92
CA GLY A 232 -8.81 -6.44 -18.64
C GLY A 232 -9.11 -4.93 -18.71
N VAL A 233 -8.24 -4.06 -18.20
CA VAL A 233 -8.38 -2.60 -18.30
C VAL A 233 -7.53 -2.00 -19.44
N ASN A 234 -7.77 -0.72 -19.77
CA ASN A 234 -7.02 -0.03 -20.83
C ASN A 234 -5.51 0.09 -20.47
N LYS A 235 -4.69 0.38 -21.49
CA LYS A 235 -3.23 0.48 -21.32
C LYS A 235 -2.80 1.60 -20.40
N THR A 236 -3.53 2.71 -20.35
CA THR A 236 -3.21 3.83 -19.43
C THR A 236 -3.39 3.41 -17.98
N ALA A 237 -4.43 2.66 -17.66
CA ALA A 237 -4.63 2.09 -16.34
C ALA A 237 -3.56 1.02 -15.98
N ARG A 238 -3.12 0.20 -16.95
CA ARG A 238 -2.00 -0.74 -16.76
C ARG A 238 -0.68 -0.04 -16.46
N ARG A 239 -0.45 1.18 -17.00
CA ARG A 239 0.73 1.99 -16.69
C ARG A 239 0.78 2.42 -15.22
N VAL A 240 -0.37 2.51 -14.54
CA VAL A 240 -0.43 2.78 -13.09
C VAL A 240 0.25 1.64 -12.31
N ALA A 241 -0.04 0.38 -12.64
CA ALA A 241 0.63 -0.78 -12.03
C ALA A 241 2.13 -0.79 -12.32
N LEU A 242 2.53 -0.47 -13.56
CA LEU A 242 3.93 -0.39 -13.95
C LEU A 242 4.68 0.69 -13.16
N VAL A 243 4.11 1.90 -13.03
CA VAL A 243 4.73 2.98 -12.24
C VAL A 243 4.87 2.58 -10.78
N HIS A 244 3.87 1.92 -10.21
CA HIS A 244 3.94 1.41 -8.84
C HIS A 244 5.10 0.44 -8.66
N SER A 245 5.28 -0.51 -9.60
CA SER A 245 6.40 -1.44 -9.57
C SER A 245 7.75 -0.74 -9.78
N MET A 246 7.85 0.18 -10.73
CA MET A 246 9.09 0.93 -10.99
C MET A 246 9.54 1.71 -9.75
N PHE A 247 8.62 2.42 -9.10
CA PHE A 247 8.91 3.18 -7.87
C PHE A 247 9.50 2.28 -6.78
N ASN A 248 8.89 1.12 -6.54
CA ASN A 248 9.34 0.21 -5.49
C ASN A 248 10.62 -0.54 -5.86
N ILE A 249 10.77 -0.99 -7.11
CA ILE A 249 11.97 -1.71 -7.57
C ILE A 249 13.19 -0.80 -7.56
N ILE A 250 13.09 0.40 -8.12
CA ILE A 250 14.24 1.32 -8.18
C ILE A 250 14.60 1.77 -6.75
N GLY A 251 13.60 2.11 -5.94
CA GLY A 251 13.84 2.41 -4.52
C GLY A 251 14.55 1.26 -3.81
N THR A 252 14.06 0.04 -3.95
CA THR A 252 14.69 -1.15 -3.35
C THR A 252 16.15 -1.30 -3.77
N LEU A 253 16.49 -1.11 -5.04
CA LEU A 253 17.88 -1.19 -5.51
C LEU A 253 18.76 -0.15 -4.81
N VAL A 254 18.32 1.11 -4.74
CA VAL A 254 19.06 2.19 -4.09
C VAL A 254 19.26 1.91 -2.59
N PHE A 255 18.17 1.60 -1.89
CA PHE A 255 18.22 1.38 -0.44
C PHE A 255 18.94 0.08 -0.06
N THR A 256 18.90 -0.94 -0.91
CA THR A 256 19.71 -2.15 -0.72
C THR A 256 21.20 -1.83 -0.73
N LEU A 257 21.64 -1.02 -1.68
CA LEU A 257 23.05 -0.59 -1.76
C LEU A 257 23.44 0.25 -0.53
N LEU A 258 22.60 1.20 -0.11
CA LEU A 258 22.83 2.03 1.07
C LEU A 258 22.85 1.19 2.37
N THR A 259 22.02 0.15 2.46
CA THR A 259 21.98 -0.77 3.60
C THR A 259 23.19 -1.68 3.59
N TYR A 260 23.63 -2.16 2.43
CA TYR A 260 24.83 -3.01 2.29
C TYR A 260 26.08 -2.31 2.81
N PHE A 261 26.24 -1.02 2.52
CA PHE A 261 27.35 -0.20 3.06
C PHE A 261 27.08 0.35 4.48
N GLY A 262 25.97 0.01 5.09
CA GLY A 262 25.62 0.43 6.46
C GLY A 262 25.03 1.84 6.60
N TYR A 263 25.04 2.66 5.54
CA TYR A 263 24.57 4.05 5.60
C TYR A 263 23.10 4.15 6.00
N TYR A 264 22.22 3.36 5.37
CA TYR A 264 20.81 3.43 5.69
C TYR A 264 20.49 2.82 7.05
N THR A 265 21.18 1.75 7.44
CA THR A 265 21.06 1.16 8.78
C THR A 265 21.43 2.17 9.87
N HIS A 266 22.54 2.89 9.70
CA HIS A 266 22.97 3.93 10.62
C HIS A 266 22.00 5.10 10.69
N PHE A 267 21.50 5.57 9.53
CA PHE A 267 20.50 6.61 9.44
C PHE A 267 19.22 6.26 10.21
N VAL A 268 18.68 5.04 10.00
CA VAL A 268 17.48 4.59 10.72
C VAL A 268 17.74 4.47 12.22
N ASN A 269 18.94 4.01 12.60
CA ASN A 269 19.33 3.87 14.02
C ASN A 269 19.35 5.21 14.75
N ILE A 270 19.92 6.26 14.14
CA ILE A 270 19.97 7.61 14.72
C ILE A 270 18.54 8.15 14.97
N LEU A 271 17.62 7.87 14.07
CA LEU A 271 16.24 8.37 14.15
C LEU A 271 15.30 7.45 14.95
N THR A 272 15.81 6.33 15.46
CA THR A 272 15.03 5.39 16.27
C THR A 272 15.42 5.52 17.74
N PRO A 273 14.48 5.76 18.66
CA PRO A 273 14.81 5.82 20.07
C PRO A 273 15.43 4.52 20.60
N GLY A 274 16.60 4.62 21.21
CA GLY A 274 17.40 3.49 21.69
C GLY A 274 18.30 2.93 20.58
N ASP A 275 19.56 2.65 20.93
CA ASP A 275 20.50 2.07 19.99
C ASP A 275 20.18 0.61 19.70
N ILE A 276 19.92 0.30 18.42
CA ILE A 276 19.53 -1.05 17.97
C ILE A 276 20.64 -2.08 18.22
N PHE A 277 21.90 -1.67 18.19
CA PHE A 277 23.05 -2.54 18.41
C PHE A 277 23.26 -2.89 19.88
N SER A 278 22.63 -2.10 20.79
CA SER A 278 22.65 -2.32 22.24
C SER A 278 21.31 -2.87 22.77
N GLY A 279 20.51 -3.55 21.94
CA GLY A 279 19.23 -4.12 22.32
C GLY A 279 18.06 -3.14 22.30
N GLY A 280 18.12 -2.11 21.46
CA GLY A 280 17.08 -1.10 21.28
C GLY A 280 15.74 -1.63 20.79
N ASN A 281 14.83 -0.72 20.46
CA ASN A 281 13.46 -1.05 20.06
C ASN A 281 13.40 -1.63 18.63
N ILE A 282 13.61 -2.95 18.46
CA ILE A 282 13.59 -3.66 17.19
C ILE A 282 12.28 -3.43 16.42
N PRO A 283 11.07 -3.57 17.01
CA PRO A 283 9.83 -3.30 16.30
C PRO A 283 9.80 -1.89 15.70
N ARG A 284 10.21 -0.89 16.47
CA ARG A 284 10.25 0.50 16.02
C ARG A 284 11.28 0.71 14.90
N PHE A 285 12.43 0.05 15.00
CA PHE A 285 13.47 0.14 13.97
C PHE A 285 12.97 -0.42 12.63
N VAL A 286 12.30 -1.59 12.63
CA VAL A 286 11.73 -2.18 11.42
C VAL A 286 10.63 -1.28 10.83
N ALA A 287 9.75 -0.75 11.67
CA ALA A 287 8.71 0.18 11.21
C ALA A 287 9.31 1.49 10.66
N ASN A 288 10.34 2.03 11.29
CA ASN A 288 11.07 3.21 10.83
C ASN A 288 11.80 2.94 9.51
N THR A 289 12.40 1.75 9.34
CA THR A 289 12.97 1.31 8.06
C THR A 289 11.92 1.42 6.95
N HIS A 290 10.73 0.88 7.16
CA HIS A 290 9.65 0.95 6.17
C HIS A 290 9.19 2.38 5.91
N THR A 291 9.03 3.18 6.96
CA THR A 291 8.55 4.57 6.86
C THR A 291 9.54 5.46 6.14
N TYR A 292 10.81 5.45 6.56
CA TYR A 292 11.83 6.30 5.95
C TYR A 292 12.17 5.86 4.52
N PHE A 293 12.14 4.56 4.22
CA PHE A 293 12.25 4.08 2.85
C PHE A 293 11.21 4.76 1.96
N ASN A 294 9.93 4.71 2.33
CA ASN A 294 8.86 5.25 1.51
C ASN A 294 8.87 6.79 1.44
N ILE A 295 9.18 7.47 2.54
CA ILE A 295 9.26 8.94 2.57
C ILE A 295 10.44 9.43 1.71
N ILE A 296 11.64 8.90 1.93
CA ILE A 296 12.83 9.34 1.19
C ILE A 296 12.70 8.97 -0.29
N ASN A 297 12.21 7.75 -0.59
CA ASN A 297 11.94 7.34 -1.96
C ASN A 297 10.96 8.30 -2.65
N CYS A 298 9.89 8.69 -1.96
CA CYS A 298 8.94 9.67 -2.46
C CYS A 298 9.62 11.04 -2.71
N ILE A 299 10.41 11.54 -1.78
CA ILE A 299 11.13 12.83 -1.93
C ILE A 299 12.06 12.79 -3.15
N ILE A 300 12.79 11.68 -3.34
CA ILE A 300 13.70 11.50 -4.49
C ILE A 300 12.93 11.45 -5.80
N PHE A 301 11.82 10.70 -5.87
CA PHE A 301 11.11 10.45 -7.12
C PHE A 301 10.04 11.48 -7.47
N LEU A 302 9.57 12.27 -6.52
CA LEU A 302 8.51 13.27 -6.75
C LEU A 302 8.88 14.30 -7.84
N PRO A 303 10.10 14.86 -7.91
CA PRO A 303 10.54 15.72 -9.01
C PRO A 303 10.51 15.00 -10.37
N PHE A 304 10.66 13.67 -10.39
CA PHE A 304 10.68 12.83 -11.58
C PHE A 304 9.33 12.15 -11.89
N ALA A 305 8.23 12.60 -11.29
CA ALA A 305 6.90 12.01 -11.51
C ALA A 305 6.51 11.98 -13.00
N ASN A 306 6.79 13.08 -13.73
CA ASN A 306 6.57 13.15 -15.18
C ASN A 306 7.48 12.17 -15.96
N THR A 307 8.71 12.00 -15.52
CA THR A 307 9.67 11.07 -16.13
C THR A 307 9.22 9.63 -15.95
N LEU A 308 8.76 9.25 -14.75
CA LEU A 308 8.18 7.93 -14.49
C LEU A 308 6.96 7.65 -15.36
N ALA A 309 6.03 8.62 -15.47
CA ALA A 309 4.89 8.52 -16.36
C ALA A 309 5.32 8.35 -17.83
N SER A 310 6.29 9.15 -18.29
CA SER A 310 6.83 9.08 -19.65
C SER A 310 7.50 7.74 -19.95
N LEU A 311 8.27 7.20 -18.99
CA LEU A 311 8.86 5.86 -19.09
C LEU A 311 7.77 4.78 -19.19
N ALA A 312 6.72 4.88 -18.39
CA ALA A 312 5.59 3.93 -18.48
C ALA A 312 4.90 3.99 -19.85
N TYR A 313 4.79 5.16 -20.48
CA TYR A 313 4.29 5.30 -21.86
C TYR A 313 5.25 4.71 -22.90
N LYS A 314 6.55 4.74 -22.67
CA LYS A 314 7.55 4.11 -23.57
C LYS A 314 7.52 2.58 -23.49
N ILE A 315 7.35 2.03 -22.28
CA ILE A 315 7.32 0.58 -22.03
C ILE A 315 5.98 -0.02 -22.51
N ILE A 316 4.87 0.55 -22.06
CA ILE A 316 3.53 0.16 -22.51
C ILE A 316 3.09 1.18 -23.56
N LYS A 317 3.39 0.89 -24.83
CA LYS A 317 3.07 1.78 -25.97
C LYS A 317 1.57 2.01 -26.10
N LYS A 318 1.19 3.22 -26.59
CA LYS A 318 -0.21 3.55 -26.90
C LYS A 318 -0.77 2.60 -27.94
N ASP A 319 -2.06 2.31 -27.86
CA ASP A 319 -2.80 1.74 -28.97
C ASP A 319 -3.32 2.84 -29.89
N ASN A 320 -3.52 2.51 -31.16
CA ASN A 320 -4.20 3.42 -32.10
C ASN A 320 -5.62 3.76 -31.63
N SER A 321 -6.25 2.90 -30.81
CA SER A 321 -7.54 3.14 -30.15
C SER A 321 -7.48 4.17 -29.01
N GLU A 322 -6.32 4.37 -28.35
CA GLU A 322 -6.16 5.42 -27.32
C GLU A 322 -6.19 6.84 -27.90
N THR A 323 -5.91 7.00 -29.20
CA THR A 323 -6.04 8.28 -29.91
C THR A 323 -7.49 8.61 -30.24
N LEU A 324 -8.40 7.64 -30.12
CA LEU A 324 -9.84 7.82 -30.36
C LEU A 324 -10.64 8.05 -29.10
N SER A 325 -10.06 7.82 -27.90
CA SER A 325 -10.73 7.92 -26.61
C SER A 325 -10.12 8.96 -25.69
N THR A 326 -9.81 10.15 -26.15
CA THR A 326 -9.85 11.31 -25.27
C THR A 326 -11.32 11.64 -25.09
N GLY A 327 -11.99 10.95 -24.16
CA GLY A 327 -13.38 11.27 -23.79
C GLY A 327 -13.50 12.60 -23.05
N GLU A 328 -12.59 13.52 -23.30
CA GLU A 328 -12.75 14.92 -22.93
C GLU A 328 -13.69 15.54 -23.98
N PRO A 329 -14.83 16.05 -23.52
CA PRO A 329 -15.73 16.75 -24.40
C PRO A 329 -15.00 17.94 -25.03
N LYS A 330 -15.01 18.02 -26.37
CA LYS A 330 -14.31 19.08 -27.12
C LYS A 330 -15.02 20.43 -27.01
N HIS A 331 -16.31 20.39 -26.77
CA HIS A 331 -17.18 21.57 -26.85
C HIS A 331 -17.90 21.91 -25.54
N LEU A 332 -17.71 21.08 -24.45
CA LEU A 332 -18.31 21.36 -23.16
C LEU A 332 -17.32 22.13 -22.26
N ASP A 333 -17.55 23.43 -22.13
CA ASP A 333 -16.84 24.27 -21.17
C ASP A 333 -17.68 24.42 -19.90
N PHE A 334 -17.18 23.93 -18.78
CA PHE A 334 -17.87 23.95 -17.48
C PHE A 334 -18.15 25.38 -16.98
N HIS A 335 -17.41 26.40 -17.47
CA HIS A 335 -17.65 27.80 -17.12
C HIS A 335 -18.86 28.40 -17.86
N LEU A 336 -19.25 27.82 -18.98
CA LEU A 336 -20.38 28.29 -19.80
C LEU A 336 -21.69 27.53 -19.52
N ILE A 337 -21.67 26.48 -18.72
CA ILE A 337 -22.87 25.69 -18.31
C ILE A 337 -23.89 26.56 -17.52
N GLN A 338 -23.46 27.66 -16.94
CA GLN A 338 -24.33 28.58 -16.18
C GLN A 338 -25.30 29.36 -17.08
N THR A 339 -25.06 29.39 -18.40
CA THR A 339 -25.94 30.06 -19.37
C THR A 339 -26.68 29.01 -20.18
N ALA A 340 -27.98 28.81 -19.94
CA ALA A 340 -28.78 27.70 -20.48
C ALA A 340 -28.69 27.58 -22.02
N ASP A 341 -28.74 28.67 -22.75
CA ASP A 341 -28.67 28.67 -24.23
C ASP A 341 -27.29 28.20 -24.73
N LEU A 342 -26.21 28.65 -24.09
CA LEU A 342 -24.84 28.22 -24.44
C LEU A 342 -24.59 26.77 -24.05
N ALA A 343 -25.12 26.32 -22.92
CA ALA A 343 -25.01 24.91 -22.51
C ALA A 343 -25.70 23.98 -23.49
N VAL A 344 -26.86 24.34 -24.00
CA VAL A 344 -27.59 23.58 -25.03
C VAL A 344 -26.81 23.56 -26.35
N GLU A 345 -26.30 24.70 -26.81
CA GLU A 345 -25.49 24.79 -28.03
C GLU A 345 -24.23 23.93 -27.94
N GLN A 346 -23.52 23.97 -26.81
CA GLN A 346 -22.35 23.15 -26.57
C GLN A 346 -22.69 21.66 -26.55
N SER A 347 -23.80 21.27 -25.91
CA SER A 347 -24.28 19.89 -25.88
C SER A 347 -24.60 19.37 -27.28
N ILE A 348 -25.21 20.18 -28.12
CA ILE A 348 -25.50 19.84 -29.52
C ILE A 348 -24.20 19.65 -30.32
N LYS A 349 -23.19 20.51 -30.13
CA LYS A 349 -21.90 20.39 -30.81
C LYS A 349 -21.18 19.09 -30.37
N GLU A 350 -21.21 18.78 -29.08
CA GLU A 350 -20.59 17.56 -28.55
C GLU A 350 -21.30 16.30 -29.07
N MET A 351 -22.63 16.27 -29.09
CA MET A 351 -23.40 15.17 -29.69
C MET A 351 -23.06 14.95 -31.17
N ARG A 352 -22.84 16.02 -31.95
CA ARG A 352 -22.40 15.90 -33.34
C ARG A 352 -21.02 15.26 -33.48
N GLU A 353 -20.08 15.60 -32.61
CA GLU A 353 -18.76 14.96 -32.59
C GLU A 353 -18.86 13.47 -32.18
N MET A 354 -19.69 13.13 -31.20
CA MET A 354 -19.96 11.74 -30.83
C MET A 354 -20.55 10.95 -32.00
N LEU A 355 -21.49 11.51 -32.74
CA LEU A 355 -22.06 10.88 -33.94
C LEU A 355 -21.02 10.64 -35.06
N LYS A 356 -20.09 11.59 -35.28
CA LYS A 356 -18.98 11.40 -36.23
C LYS A 356 -18.06 10.25 -35.79
N LEU A 357 -17.76 10.14 -34.49
CA LEU A 357 -16.93 9.05 -33.95
C LEU A 357 -17.62 7.69 -34.11
N VAL A 358 -18.92 7.62 -33.80
CA VAL A 358 -19.72 6.39 -33.98
C VAL A 358 -19.75 5.98 -35.47
N ARG A 359 -20.00 6.93 -36.37
CA ARG A 359 -19.99 6.65 -37.83
C ARG A 359 -18.64 6.12 -38.28
N ARG A 360 -17.53 6.75 -37.88
CA ARG A 360 -16.18 6.32 -38.21
C ARG A 360 -15.86 4.93 -37.65
N SER A 361 -16.33 4.62 -36.44
CA SER A 361 -16.16 3.30 -35.81
C SER A 361 -16.94 2.22 -36.58
N LEU A 362 -18.13 2.55 -37.08
CA LEU A 362 -18.92 1.63 -37.92
C LEU A 362 -18.23 1.41 -39.27
N GLU A 363 -17.74 2.47 -39.91
CA GLU A 363 -17.01 2.36 -41.18
C GLU A 363 -15.77 1.45 -41.03
N VAL A 364 -14.98 1.61 -39.96
CA VAL A 364 -13.79 0.76 -39.66
C VAL A 364 -14.17 -0.68 -39.31
N SER A 365 -15.37 -0.94 -38.81
CA SER A 365 -15.80 -2.30 -38.47
C SER A 365 -16.43 -3.07 -39.62
N MET A 366 -16.67 -2.39 -40.74
CA MET A 366 -17.25 -3.00 -41.95
C MET A 366 -16.19 -3.29 -43.04
N ASP A 367 -14.96 -2.76 -42.87
CA ASP A 367 -13.77 -3.13 -43.64
C ASP A 367 -13.02 -4.29 -42.95
#